data_31b2cab5ccc4af204f9b3f9129c44ce7
#
_entry.id   31b2cab5ccc4af204f9b3f9129c44ce7
#
_cell.length_a   1.000
_cell.length_b   1.000
_cell.length_c   1.000
_cell.angle_alpha   90.00
_cell.angle_beta   90.00
_cell.angle_gamma   90.00
#
_symmetry.space_group_name_H-M   'P 1'
#
loop_
_entity.id
_entity.type
_entity.pdbx_description
1 polymer ?
#
loop_
_entity_poly.entity_id
_entity_poly.type
_entity_poly.pdbx_seq_one_letter_code
_entity_poly.pdbx_strand_id
1 'polypeptide(L)'
;VSSKVSSPSQSFPYLPLNAMGFAAFVYVTFEMFSIGLISPMATDLGVTEGQVGLLMTVYAGIVALITIPLMELTSRFDRKPVFMATLIFLLLGIVLQGLAANYWMLVAGRVCAALTHGLFWSLVNPMAARLAPTGMTAKAVGVVSLGSTMALVAGSPLTTLLGGAVGWRGATWILGALVAVAFVLLIFFLPSMPAVPPRGKEEGVQKRSALPALVVYL
;
A
#
# COMPACT_ATOMS: atom_id res chain seq x y z
N VAL A 1 8.59 30.31 39.46
CA VAL A 1 9.30 30.43 38.16
C VAL A 1 9.28 29.07 37.56
N SER A 2 8.31 28.82 36.65
CA SER A 2 8.17 27.55 35.93
C SER A 2 9.08 27.60 34.71
N SER A 3 10.21 26.90 34.78
CA SER A 3 11.09 26.72 33.64
C SER A 3 10.37 25.82 32.61
N LYS A 4 9.86 26.42 31.51
CA LYS A 4 9.50 25.68 30.29
C LYS A 4 10.76 24.98 29.76
N VAL A 5 10.86 23.68 30.03
CA VAL A 5 11.81 22.82 29.30
C VAL A 5 11.33 22.79 27.86
N SER A 6 11.96 23.57 27.00
CA SER A 6 11.75 23.51 25.54
C SER A 6 12.27 22.16 25.07
N SER A 7 11.36 21.23 24.79
CA SER A 7 11.71 20.02 24.03
C SER A 7 12.32 20.43 22.68
N PRO A 8 13.45 19.81 22.25
CA PRO A 8 14.06 20.12 20.98
C PRO A 8 13.02 19.94 19.86
N SER A 9 12.88 20.95 18.98
CA SER A 9 12.01 20.89 17.83
C SER A 9 12.46 19.74 16.94
N GLN A 10 11.75 18.62 16.98
CA GLN A 10 12.02 17.52 16.07
C GLN A 10 11.74 18.01 14.65
N SER A 11 12.76 17.97 13.79
CA SER A 11 12.61 18.31 12.37
C SER A 11 11.62 17.33 11.72
N PHE A 12 10.78 17.85 10.80
CA PHE A 12 9.82 17.03 10.10
C PHE A 12 10.52 16.00 9.20
N PRO A 13 10.21 14.69 9.30
CA PRO A 13 10.95 13.61 8.64
C PRO A 13 10.54 13.45 7.17
N TYR A 14 10.91 14.41 6.31
CA TYR A 14 10.52 14.41 4.89
C TYR A 14 11.02 13.17 4.13
N LEU A 15 12.24 12.71 4.37
CA LEU A 15 12.84 11.61 3.61
C LEU A 15 12.06 10.30 3.75
N PRO A 16 11.80 9.76 4.96
CA PRO A 16 11.02 8.55 5.11
C PRO A 16 9.58 8.71 4.64
N LEU A 17 8.96 9.88 4.86
CA LEU A 17 7.58 10.13 4.41
C LEU A 17 7.47 10.20 2.89
N ASN A 18 8.42 10.87 2.21
CA ASN A 18 8.45 10.89 0.75
C ASN A 18 8.75 9.50 0.16
N ALA A 19 9.63 8.70 0.78
CA ALA A 19 9.86 7.31 0.37
C ALA A 19 8.58 6.46 0.50
N MET A 20 7.82 6.63 1.60
CA MET A 20 6.52 5.98 1.77
C MET A 20 5.47 6.48 0.76
N GLY A 21 5.43 7.79 0.48
CA GLY A 21 4.56 8.37 -0.55
C GLY A 21 4.90 7.85 -1.95
N PHE A 22 6.18 7.71 -2.26
CA PHE A 22 6.63 7.11 -3.52
C PHE A 22 6.25 5.62 -3.61
N ALA A 23 6.38 4.87 -2.51
CA ALA A 23 5.90 3.49 -2.45
C ALA A 23 4.37 3.42 -2.67
N ALA A 24 3.59 4.33 -2.09
CA ALA A 24 2.14 4.41 -2.32
C ALA A 24 1.83 4.75 -3.79
N PHE A 25 2.59 5.66 -4.41
CA PHE A 25 2.47 5.99 -5.83
C PHE A 25 2.65 4.76 -6.72
N VAL A 26 3.77 4.04 -6.56
CA VAL A 26 4.05 2.87 -7.42
C VAL A 26 3.08 1.72 -7.16
N TYR A 27 2.61 1.57 -5.92
CA TYR A 27 1.63 0.55 -5.54
C TYR A 27 0.29 0.76 -6.26
N VAL A 28 -0.27 1.97 -6.18
CA VAL A 28 -1.53 2.33 -6.86
C VAL A 28 -1.36 2.30 -8.37
N THR A 29 -0.20 2.74 -8.88
CA THR A 29 0.08 2.67 -10.32
C THR A 29 0.04 1.23 -10.82
N PHE A 30 0.59 0.27 -10.08
CA PHE A 30 0.49 -1.16 -10.42
C PHE A 30 -0.96 -1.65 -10.36
N GLU A 31 -1.73 -1.23 -9.37
CA GLU A 31 -3.15 -1.56 -9.26
C GLU A 31 -3.93 -1.12 -10.50
N MET A 32 -3.72 0.14 -10.92
CA MET A 32 -4.38 0.73 -12.09
C MET A 32 -3.79 0.28 -13.44
N PHE A 33 -2.65 -0.40 -13.43
CA PHE A 33 -1.89 -0.78 -14.63
C PHE A 33 -2.74 -1.50 -15.68
N SER A 34 -3.51 -2.50 -15.27
CA SER A 34 -4.32 -3.28 -16.20
C SER A 34 -5.42 -2.48 -16.86
N ILE A 35 -5.94 -1.43 -16.22
CA ILE A 35 -7.02 -0.60 -16.79
C ILE A 35 -6.52 0.12 -18.05
N GLY A 36 -5.29 0.63 -18.03
CA GLY A 36 -4.71 1.33 -19.18
C GLY A 36 -4.22 0.40 -20.31
N LEU A 37 -4.10 -0.91 -20.04
CA LEU A 37 -3.43 -1.86 -20.94
C LEU A 37 -4.25 -3.13 -21.19
N ILE A 38 -5.58 -3.10 -20.96
CA ILE A 38 -6.48 -4.24 -21.15
C ILE A 38 -6.34 -4.84 -22.54
N SER A 39 -6.51 -4.02 -23.60
CA SER A 39 -6.51 -4.48 -25.00
C SER A 39 -5.15 -5.05 -25.43
N PRO A 40 -4.00 -4.39 -25.18
CA PRO A 40 -2.70 -4.97 -25.51
C PRO A 40 -2.43 -6.29 -24.77
N MET A 41 -2.81 -6.40 -23.51
CA MET A 41 -2.63 -7.64 -22.72
C MET A 41 -3.52 -8.76 -23.24
N ALA A 42 -4.78 -8.47 -23.55
CA ALA A 42 -5.74 -9.44 -24.08
C ALA A 42 -5.28 -9.98 -25.44
N THR A 43 -4.90 -9.10 -26.36
CA THR A 43 -4.40 -9.46 -27.70
C THR A 43 -3.16 -10.34 -27.64
N ASP A 44 -2.18 -9.95 -26.83
CA ASP A 44 -0.90 -10.66 -26.75
C ASP A 44 -1.02 -12.03 -26.07
N LEU A 45 -1.94 -12.19 -25.11
CA LEU A 45 -2.18 -13.47 -24.42
C LEU A 45 -3.27 -14.33 -25.06
N GLY A 46 -3.88 -13.88 -26.16
CA GLY A 46 -4.95 -14.60 -26.85
C GLY A 46 -6.21 -14.81 -26.01
N VAL A 47 -6.56 -13.84 -25.15
CA VAL A 47 -7.73 -13.87 -24.27
C VAL A 47 -8.64 -12.68 -24.55
N THR A 48 -9.84 -12.68 -23.96
CA THR A 48 -10.77 -11.56 -24.08
C THR A 48 -10.41 -10.42 -23.12
N GLU A 49 -10.78 -9.19 -23.47
CA GLU A 49 -10.66 -8.04 -22.57
C GLU A 49 -11.44 -8.26 -21.26
N GLY A 50 -12.59 -8.95 -21.32
CA GLY A 50 -13.33 -9.34 -20.13
C GLY A 50 -12.56 -10.24 -19.18
N GLN A 51 -11.75 -11.17 -19.71
CA GLN A 51 -10.88 -12.01 -18.89
C GLN A 51 -9.76 -11.18 -18.21
N VAL A 52 -9.17 -10.23 -18.93
CA VAL A 52 -8.20 -9.30 -18.32
C VAL A 52 -8.88 -8.41 -17.28
N GLY A 53 -10.08 -7.91 -17.55
CA GLY A 53 -10.89 -7.13 -16.60
C GLY A 53 -11.25 -7.93 -15.34
N LEU A 54 -11.51 -9.25 -15.47
CA LEU A 54 -11.82 -10.13 -14.33
C LEU A 54 -10.67 -10.19 -13.31
N LEU A 55 -9.44 -9.94 -13.72
CA LEU A 55 -8.29 -9.86 -12.80
C LEU A 55 -8.51 -8.80 -11.72
N MET A 56 -9.19 -7.70 -12.02
CA MET A 56 -9.50 -6.66 -11.02
C MET A 56 -10.50 -7.17 -9.99
N THR A 57 -11.49 -7.94 -10.42
CA THR A 57 -12.49 -8.55 -9.51
C THR A 57 -11.84 -9.59 -8.59
N VAL A 58 -11.01 -10.46 -9.15
CA VAL A 58 -10.24 -11.46 -8.38
C VAL A 58 -9.32 -10.77 -7.38
N TYR A 59 -8.61 -9.73 -7.83
CA TYR A 59 -7.74 -8.91 -6.98
C TYR A 59 -8.52 -8.32 -5.80
N ALA A 60 -9.63 -7.62 -6.06
CA ALA A 60 -10.45 -7.01 -5.03
C ALA A 60 -11.05 -8.06 -4.05
N GLY A 61 -11.48 -9.20 -4.57
CA GLY A 61 -11.98 -10.31 -3.75
C GLY A 61 -10.92 -10.85 -2.78
N ILE A 62 -9.69 -11.07 -3.26
CA ILE A 62 -8.58 -11.52 -2.41
C ILE A 62 -8.27 -10.48 -1.34
N VAL A 63 -8.17 -9.19 -1.72
CA VAL A 63 -7.94 -8.11 -0.77
C VAL A 63 -9.00 -8.11 0.34
N ALA A 64 -10.27 -8.21 -0.03
CA ALA A 64 -11.38 -8.20 0.92
C ALA A 64 -11.32 -9.40 1.91
N LEU A 65 -10.95 -10.57 1.43
CA LEU A 65 -10.92 -11.79 2.25
C LEU A 65 -9.67 -11.90 3.14
N ILE A 66 -8.51 -11.47 2.63
CA ILE A 66 -7.20 -11.76 3.24
C ILE A 66 -6.73 -10.63 4.16
N THR A 67 -7.18 -9.39 3.97
CA THR A 67 -6.65 -8.24 4.73
C THR A 67 -6.76 -8.42 6.24
N ILE A 68 -7.94 -8.75 6.76
CA ILE A 68 -8.16 -8.88 8.21
C ILE A 68 -7.34 -10.04 8.81
N PRO A 69 -7.41 -11.27 8.30
CA PRO A 69 -6.59 -12.37 8.79
C PRO A 69 -5.08 -12.07 8.76
N LEU A 70 -4.62 -11.43 7.69
CA LEU A 70 -3.20 -11.11 7.55
C LEU A 70 -2.75 -9.99 8.50
N MET A 71 -3.61 -9.01 8.77
CA MET A 71 -3.36 -7.98 9.79
C MET A 71 -3.23 -8.60 11.19
N GLU A 72 -4.10 -9.53 11.54
CA GLU A 72 -4.04 -10.23 12.83
C GLU A 72 -2.77 -11.05 12.94
N LEU A 73 -2.46 -11.85 11.92
CA LEU A 73 -1.26 -12.69 11.86
C LEU A 73 0.02 -11.86 12.02
N THR A 74 0.07 -10.70 11.36
CA THR A 74 1.25 -9.83 11.36
C THR A 74 1.30 -8.83 12.51
N SER A 75 0.27 -8.78 13.36
CA SER A 75 0.15 -7.83 14.48
C SER A 75 1.32 -7.87 15.47
N ARG A 76 1.92 -9.04 15.66
CA ARG A 76 3.01 -9.32 16.60
C ARG A 76 4.40 -8.95 16.06
N PHE A 77 4.52 -8.71 14.77
CA PHE A 77 5.80 -8.41 14.13
C PHE A 77 6.06 -6.90 14.06
N ASP A 78 7.32 -6.54 14.00
CA ASP A 78 7.74 -5.16 13.78
C ASP A 78 7.20 -4.63 12.46
N ARG A 79 6.80 -3.35 12.45
CA ARG A 79 6.07 -2.77 11.32
C ARG A 79 6.94 -2.61 10.08
N LYS A 80 8.24 -2.25 10.22
CA LYS A 80 9.14 -2.08 9.08
C LYS A 80 9.30 -3.37 8.28
N PRO A 81 9.71 -4.52 8.83
CA PRO A 81 9.84 -5.76 8.04
C PRO A 81 8.53 -6.21 7.42
N VAL A 82 7.40 -6.08 8.12
CA VAL A 82 6.08 -6.40 7.55
C VAL A 82 5.75 -5.50 6.37
N PHE A 83 5.99 -4.20 6.48
CA PHE A 83 5.79 -3.24 5.39
C PHE A 83 6.71 -3.54 4.20
N MET A 84 7.98 -3.86 4.44
CA MET A 84 8.91 -4.27 3.39
C MET A 84 8.48 -5.55 2.69
N ALA A 85 7.92 -6.53 3.42
CA ALA A 85 7.39 -7.75 2.85
C ALA A 85 6.26 -7.47 1.84
N THR A 86 5.42 -6.46 2.07
CA THR A 86 4.35 -6.11 1.09
C THR A 86 4.93 -5.68 -0.26
N LEU A 87 6.05 -4.96 -0.27
CA LEU A 87 6.73 -4.55 -1.50
C LEU A 87 7.44 -5.73 -2.18
N ILE A 88 7.96 -6.70 -1.41
CA ILE A 88 8.53 -7.94 -1.98
C ILE A 88 7.43 -8.73 -2.71
N PHE A 89 6.26 -8.89 -2.12
CA PHE A 89 5.12 -9.56 -2.78
C PHE A 89 4.65 -8.79 -4.01
N LEU A 90 4.66 -7.45 -3.97
CA LEU A 90 4.37 -6.63 -5.13
C LEU A 90 5.40 -6.88 -6.25
N LEU A 91 6.70 -6.89 -5.93
CA LEU A 91 7.78 -7.18 -6.88
C LEU A 91 7.64 -8.59 -7.48
N LEU A 92 7.32 -9.59 -6.67
CA LEU A 92 7.05 -10.95 -7.16
C LEU A 92 5.86 -10.96 -8.15
N GLY A 93 4.79 -10.23 -7.81
CA GLY A 93 3.65 -10.06 -8.69
C GLY A 93 4.02 -9.40 -10.03
N ILE A 94 4.88 -8.37 -9.99
CA ILE A 94 5.39 -7.67 -11.17
C ILE A 94 6.27 -8.61 -12.02
N VAL A 95 7.15 -9.39 -11.40
CA VAL A 95 7.99 -10.36 -12.11
C VAL A 95 7.12 -11.41 -12.81
N LEU A 96 6.14 -11.98 -12.12
CA LEU A 96 5.19 -12.93 -12.71
C LEU A 96 4.40 -12.31 -13.86
N GLN A 97 3.96 -11.05 -13.72
CA GLN A 97 3.26 -10.33 -14.78
C GLN A 97 4.18 -10.06 -15.98
N GLY A 98 5.41 -9.58 -15.76
CA GLY A 98 6.36 -9.27 -16.82
C GLY A 98 6.81 -10.51 -17.62
N LEU A 99 6.88 -11.67 -16.96
CA LEU A 99 7.22 -12.96 -17.56
C LEU A 99 5.99 -13.75 -18.06
N ALA A 100 4.77 -13.20 -17.92
CA ALA A 100 3.56 -13.94 -18.22
C ALA A 100 3.51 -14.42 -19.67
N ALA A 101 3.63 -15.74 -19.86
CA ALA A 101 3.50 -16.42 -21.16
C ALA A 101 2.04 -16.84 -21.46
N ASN A 102 1.17 -16.80 -20.45
CA ASN A 102 -0.24 -17.15 -20.54
C ASN A 102 -1.07 -16.42 -19.49
N TYR A 103 -2.39 -16.48 -19.66
CA TYR A 103 -3.34 -15.84 -18.76
C TYR A 103 -3.20 -16.26 -17.28
N TRP A 104 -2.94 -17.55 -17.01
CA TRP A 104 -2.86 -18.03 -15.64
C TRP A 104 -1.63 -17.52 -14.88
N MET A 105 -0.55 -17.28 -15.59
CA MET A 105 0.64 -16.66 -15.01
C MET A 105 0.37 -15.19 -14.66
N LEU A 106 -0.42 -14.50 -15.49
CA LEU A 106 -0.89 -13.16 -15.21
C LEU A 106 -1.80 -13.13 -13.97
N VAL A 107 -2.74 -14.10 -13.85
CA VAL A 107 -3.57 -14.30 -12.65
C VAL A 107 -2.69 -14.49 -11.42
N ALA A 108 -1.70 -15.39 -11.48
CA ALA A 108 -0.79 -15.66 -10.36
C ALA A 108 -0.05 -14.38 -9.90
N GLY A 109 0.41 -13.56 -10.84
CA GLY A 109 1.04 -12.27 -10.54
C GLY A 109 0.09 -11.31 -9.80
N ARG A 110 -1.17 -11.25 -10.24
CA ARG A 110 -2.20 -10.44 -9.59
C ARG A 110 -2.58 -10.97 -8.20
N VAL A 111 -2.72 -12.27 -8.05
CA VAL A 111 -2.95 -12.92 -6.75
C VAL A 111 -1.83 -12.59 -5.78
N CYS A 112 -0.56 -12.74 -6.22
CA CYS A 112 0.61 -12.46 -5.40
C CYS A 112 0.61 -11.01 -4.88
N ALA A 113 0.33 -10.04 -5.73
CA ALA A 113 0.23 -8.64 -5.31
C ALA A 113 -0.98 -8.37 -4.40
N ALA A 114 -2.12 -9.00 -4.67
CA ALA A 114 -3.35 -8.84 -3.89
C ALA A 114 -3.21 -9.31 -2.45
N LEU A 115 -2.44 -10.38 -2.21
CA LEU A 115 -2.26 -10.98 -0.88
C LEU A 115 -1.80 -9.98 0.18
N THR A 116 -0.99 -9.00 -0.19
CA THR A 116 -0.44 -8.02 0.76
C THR A 116 -0.97 -6.60 0.57
N HIS A 117 -1.88 -6.38 -0.39
CA HIS A 117 -2.41 -5.05 -0.69
C HIS A 117 -3.07 -4.38 0.53
N GLY A 118 -4.03 -5.07 1.16
CA GLY A 118 -4.71 -4.54 2.34
C GLY A 118 -3.77 -4.30 3.51
N LEU A 119 -2.75 -5.16 3.66
CA LEU A 119 -1.72 -5.00 4.67
C LEU A 119 -0.86 -3.75 4.42
N PHE A 120 -0.47 -3.47 3.17
CA PHE A 120 0.23 -2.24 2.80
C PHE A 120 -0.57 -1.01 3.27
N TRP A 121 -1.85 -0.92 2.92
CA TRP A 121 -2.69 0.21 3.28
C TRP A 121 -2.97 0.33 4.77
N SER A 122 -3.09 -0.80 5.47
CA SER A 122 -3.28 -0.81 6.92
C SER A 122 -2.04 -0.33 7.70
N LEU A 123 -0.87 -0.37 7.08
CA LEU A 123 0.40 0.00 7.70
C LEU A 123 0.87 1.40 7.30
N VAL A 124 0.74 1.80 6.04
CA VAL A 124 1.39 3.00 5.50
C VAL A 124 0.96 4.28 6.24
N ASN A 125 -0.33 4.50 6.44
CA ASN A 125 -0.83 5.70 7.12
C ASN A 125 -0.55 5.72 8.63
N PRO A 126 -0.77 4.63 9.40
CA PRO A 126 -0.35 4.58 10.81
C PRO A 126 1.16 4.75 11.00
N MET A 127 1.99 4.20 10.12
CA MET A 127 3.44 4.38 10.18
C MET A 127 3.83 5.84 9.90
N ALA A 128 3.22 6.49 8.92
CA ALA A 128 3.42 7.92 8.66
C ALA A 128 3.02 8.78 9.86
N ALA A 129 1.89 8.45 10.49
CA ALA A 129 1.41 9.12 11.70
C ALA A 129 2.39 8.97 12.87
N ARG A 130 3.01 7.80 13.04
CA ARG A 130 4.02 7.54 14.10
C ARG A 130 5.34 8.28 13.87
N LEU A 131 5.68 8.59 12.63
CA LEU A 131 6.88 9.37 12.28
C LEU A 131 6.70 10.88 12.53
N ALA A 132 5.46 11.34 12.58
CA ALA A 132 5.15 12.75 12.66
C ALA A 132 5.53 13.35 14.02
N PRO A 133 6.14 14.55 14.05
CA PRO A 133 6.24 15.34 15.28
C PRO A 133 4.86 15.68 15.84
N THR A 134 4.81 15.98 17.14
CA THR A 134 3.57 16.35 17.83
C THR A 134 2.81 17.47 17.09
N GLY A 135 1.55 17.27 16.81
CA GLY A 135 0.70 18.21 16.07
C GLY A 135 0.83 18.18 14.54
N MET A 136 1.74 17.35 13.96
CA MET A 136 1.97 17.30 12.51
C MET A 136 1.51 15.99 11.84
N THR A 137 0.71 15.19 12.53
CA THR A 137 0.22 13.90 12.04
C THR A 137 -0.53 14.03 10.71
N ALA A 138 -1.44 14.99 10.61
CA ALA A 138 -2.20 15.21 9.37
C ALA A 138 -1.27 15.57 8.19
N LYS A 139 -0.23 16.38 8.43
CA LYS A 139 0.77 16.72 7.42
C LYS A 139 1.55 15.48 6.95
N ALA A 140 1.97 14.60 7.88
CA ALA A 140 2.71 13.39 7.55
C ALA A 140 1.88 12.41 6.72
N VAL A 141 0.63 12.16 7.13
CA VAL A 141 -0.31 11.33 6.36
C VAL A 141 -0.60 11.97 5.01
N GLY A 142 -0.75 13.30 4.95
CA GLY A 142 -0.97 14.05 3.70
C GLY A 142 0.18 13.87 2.68
N VAL A 143 1.44 13.88 3.14
CA VAL A 143 2.60 13.64 2.26
C VAL A 143 2.54 12.25 1.63
N VAL A 144 2.19 11.22 2.41
CA VAL A 144 2.05 9.85 1.89
C VAL A 144 0.84 9.73 0.96
N SER A 145 -0.30 10.29 1.36
CA SER A 145 -1.54 10.25 0.55
C SER A 145 -1.40 11.01 -0.77
N LEU A 146 -0.54 12.03 -0.83
CA LEU A 146 -0.24 12.72 -2.09
C LEU A 146 0.32 11.75 -3.13
N GLY A 147 1.17 10.78 -2.72
CA GLY A 147 1.69 9.75 -3.62
C GLY A 147 0.57 8.91 -4.25
N SER A 148 -0.35 8.39 -3.44
CA SER A 148 -1.49 7.61 -3.96
C SER A 148 -2.44 8.45 -4.82
N THR A 149 -2.70 9.70 -4.44
CA THR A 149 -3.53 10.61 -5.24
C THR A 149 -2.91 10.90 -6.59
N MET A 150 -1.59 11.16 -6.64
CA MET A 150 -0.86 11.35 -7.90
C MET A 150 -0.93 10.11 -8.79
N ALA A 151 -0.89 8.91 -8.21
CA ALA A 151 -1.04 7.68 -8.97
C ALA A 151 -2.45 7.49 -9.56
N LEU A 152 -3.50 7.87 -8.83
CA LEU A 152 -4.87 7.83 -9.35
C LEU A 152 -5.05 8.78 -10.55
N VAL A 153 -4.41 9.95 -10.52
CA VAL A 153 -4.51 10.93 -11.60
C VAL A 153 -3.60 10.58 -12.78
N ALA A 154 -2.36 10.19 -12.52
CA ALA A 154 -1.32 10.02 -13.53
C ALA A 154 -0.98 8.55 -13.83
N GLY A 155 -1.30 7.61 -12.94
CA GLY A 155 -0.86 6.22 -13.05
C GLY A 155 -1.37 5.53 -14.32
N SER A 156 -2.68 5.57 -14.59
CA SER A 156 -3.25 4.95 -15.80
C SER A 156 -2.77 5.65 -17.09
N PRO A 157 -2.79 6.99 -17.22
CA PRO A 157 -2.22 7.66 -18.38
C PRO A 157 -0.74 7.33 -18.61
N LEU A 158 0.08 7.34 -17.56
CA LEU A 158 1.51 7.02 -17.67
C LEU A 158 1.74 5.57 -18.11
N THR A 159 1.01 4.61 -17.55
CA THR A 159 1.13 3.19 -17.95
C THR A 159 0.65 2.97 -19.37
N THR A 160 -0.39 3.67 -19.83
CA THR A 160 -0.86 3.61 -21.22
C THR A 160 0.18 4.17 -22.19
N LEU A 161 0.78 5.33 -21.88
CA LEU A 161 1.85 5.92 -22.70
C LEU A 161 3.09 5.01 -22.75
N LEU A 162 3.53 4.49 -21.62
CA LEU A 162 4.65 3.54 -21.55
C LEU A 162 4.33 2.26 -22.32
N GLY A 163 3.12 1.71 -22.17
CA GLY A 163 2.70 0.53 -22.88
C GLY A 163 2.63 0.73 -24.40
N GLY A 164 2.27 1.91 -24.86
CA GLY A 164 2.33 2.28 -26.28
C GLY A 164 3.76 2.39 -26.81
N ALA A 165 4.70 2.85 -25.99
CA ALA A 165 6.10 3.06 -26.39
C ALA A 165 6.94 1.77 -26.34
N VAL A 166 6.79 0.95 -25.30
CA VAL A 166 7.66 -0.21 -25.02
C VAL A 166 6.90 -1.54 -24.84
N GLY A 167 5.62 -1.54 -25.13
CA GLY A 167 4.72 -2.66 -24.88
C GLY A 167 4.36 -2.83 -23.40
N TRP A 168 3.30 -3.58 -23.12
CA TRP A 168 2.82 -3.75 -21.74
C TRP A 168 3.84 -4.47 -20.83
N ARG A 169 4.63 -5.41 -21.36
CA ARG A 169 5.70 -6.07 -20.61
C ARG A 169 6.83 -5.09 -20.28
N GLY A 170 7.25 -4.27 -21.24
CA GLY A 170 8.25 -3.22 -21.02
C GLY A 170 7.79 -2.22 -19.93
N ALA A 171 6.55 -1.78 -20.02
CA ALA A 171 5.95 -0.92 -18.98
C ALA A 171 5.89 -1.61 -17.61
N THR A 172 5.61 -2.92 -17.56
CA THR A 172 5.66 -3.73 -16.33
C THR A 172 7.06 -3.73 -15.70
N TRP A 173 8.11 -3.91 -16.50
CA TRP A 173 9.49 -3.90 -16.01
C TRP A 173 9.94 -2.53 -15.52
N ILE A 174 9.54 -1.46 -16.20
CA ILE A 174 9.80 -0.08 -15.74
C ILE A 174 9.16 0.15 -14.38
N LEU A 175 7.90 -0.27 -14.22
CA LEU A 175 7.22 -0.15 -12.94
C LEU A 175 7.91 -1.01 -11.85
N GLY A 176 8.37 -2.20 -12.20
CA GLY A 176 9.16 -3.06 -11.31
C GLY A 176 10.45 -2.39 -10.83
N ALA A 177 11.15 -1.69 -11.72
CA ALA A 177 12.34 -0.91 -11.37
C ALA A 177 11.98 0.23 -10.39
N LEU A 178 10.86 0.93 -10.60
CA LEU A 178 10.40 1.98 -9.67
C LEU A 178 10.03 1.41 -8.30
N VAL A 179 9.39 0.24 -8.23
CA VAL A 179 9.10 -0.45 -6.95
C VAL A 179 10.40 -0.87 -6.26
N ALA A 180 11.39 -1.36 -7.00
CA ALA A 180 12.70 -1.71 -6.46
C ALA A 180 13.42 -0.46 -5.89
N VAL A 181 13.33 0.68 -6.57
CA VAL A 181 13.84 1.97 -6.06
C VAL A 181 13.11 2.35 -4.77
N ALA A 182 11.78 2.28 -4.73
CA ALA A 182 11.00 2.56 -3.51
C ALA A 182 11.42 1.64 -2.36
N PHE A 183 11.63 0.35 -2.63
CA PHE A 183 12.09 -0.64 -1.67
C PHE A 183 13.46 -0.26 -1.08
N VAL A 184 14.41 0.10 -1.94
CA VAL A 184 15.76 0.52 -1.52
C VAL A 184 15.70 1.81 -0.68
N LEU A 185 14.93 2.81 -1.11
CA LEU A 185 14.75 4.04 -0.34
C LEU A 185 14.18 3.75 1.06
N LEU A 186 13.22 2.85 1.17
CA LEU A 186 12.63 2.46 2.45
C LEU A 186 13.61 1.68 3.34
N ILE A 187 14.50 0.85 2.78
CA ILE A 187 15.55 0.20 3.56
C ILE A 187 16.37 1.26 4.30
N PHE A 188 16.82 2.29 3.59
CA PHE A 188 17.74 3.29 4.13
C PHE A 188 17.05 4.36 4.97
N PHE A 189 15.87 4.83 4.57
CA PHE A 189 15.26 6.00 5.21
C PHE A 189 14.16 5.66 6.21
N LEU A 190 13.51 4.49 6.11
CA LEU A 190 12.46 4.13 7.06
C LEU A 190 13.10 3.60 8.36
N PRO A 191 12.87 4.25 9.52
CA PRO A 191 13.40 3.77 10.78
C PRO A 191 12.71 2.47 11.22
N SER A 192 13.37 1.73 12.11
CA SER A 192 12.75 0.57 12.75
C SER A 192 11.54 1.00 13.57
N MET A 193 10.45 0.27 13.43
CA MET A 193 9.20 0.53 14.14
C MET A 193 8.75 -0.76 14.83
N PRO A 194 8.94 -0.87 16.16
CA PRO A 194 8.51 -2.04 16.91
C PRO A 194 7.01 -2.25 16.79
N ALA A 195 6.57 -3.50 16.93
CA ALA A 195 5.18 -3.86 17.04
C ALA A 195 4.50 -3.04 18.14
N VAL A 196 3.27 -2.63 17.90
CA VAL A 196 2.44 -2.07 18.99
C VAL A 196 1.98 -3.27 19.82
N PRO A 197 2.34 -3.35 21.11
CA PRO A 197 1.81 -4.43 21.95
C PRO A 197 0.28 -4.42 21.85
N PRO A 198 -0.37 -5.60 21.83
CA PRO A 198 -1.82 -5.63 21.92
C PRO A 198 -2.21 -4.78 23.15
N ARG A 199 -3.15 -3.84 22.98
CA ARG A 199 -3.74 -3.18 24.14
C ARG A 199 -4.11 -4.29 25.10
N GLY A 200 -3.42 -4.36 26.24
CA GLY A 200 -3.81 -5.23 27.33
C GLY A 200 -5.31 -5.01 27.53
N LYS A 201 -6.07 -6.07 27.70
CA LYS A 201 -7.40 -5.95 28.23
C LYS A 201 -7.21 -5.07 29.45
N GLU A 202 -7.62 -3.81 29.39
CA GLU A 202 -7.73 -2.99 30.56
C GLU A 202 -8.74 -3.72 31.45
N GLU A 203 -8.23 -4.49 32.40
CA GLU A 203 -9.01 -4.98 33.52
C GLU A 203 -9.55 -3.71 34.16
N GLY A 204 -10.83 -3.45 33.92
CA GLY A 204 -11.53 -2.36 34.64
C GLY A 204 -12.25 -1.30 33.81
N VAL A 205 -12.39 -1.41 32.48
CA VAL A 205 -13.41 -0.60 31.80
C VAL A 205 -14.78 -1.24 32.11
N GLN A 206 -15.32 -0.80 33.27
CA GLN A 206 -16.72 -0.95 33.63
C GLN A 206 -17.56 -0.79 32.35
N LYS A 207 -18.31 -1.82 31.96
CA LYS A 207 -19.37 -1.76 30.95
C LYS A 207 -20.34 -0.65 31.37
N ARG A 208 -20.05 0.59 31.05
CA ARG A 208 -21.05 1.64 31.01
C ARG A 208 -21.96 1.24 29.84
N SER A 209 -23.09 0.68 30.22
CA SER A 209 -24.18 0.33 29.32
C SER A 209 -24.45 1.52 28.42
N ALA A 210 -24.34 1.35 27.11
CA ALA A 210 -24.69 2.35 26.10
C ALA A 210 -26.22 2.61 26.02
N LEU A 211 -26.99 1.99 26.91
CA LEU A 211 -28.47 2.10 27.02
C LEU A 211 -29.02 3.48 27.39
N PRO A 212 -28.35 4.38 28.12
CA PRO A 212 -28.96 5.68 28.42
C PRO A 212 -28.90 6.67 27.26
N ALA A 213 -28.01 6.48 26.25
CA ALA A 213 -27.88 7.47 25.17
C ALA A 213 -28.95 7.33 24.07
N LEU A 214 -29.62 6.17 23.98
CA LEU A 214 -30.64 5.92 22.96
C LEU A 214 -32.05 6.43 23.38
N VAL A 215 -32.26 6.76 24.67
CA VAL A 215 -33.55 7.19 25.19
C VAL A 215 -33.76 8.71 25.11
N VAL A 216 -32.74 9.47 24.70
CA VAL A 216 -32.84 10.97 24.61
C VAL A 216 -33.21 11.43 23.18
N TYR A 217 -33.31 10.52 22.20
CA TYR A 217 -33.63 10.85 20.78
C TYR A 217 -34.90 10.14 20.28
N LEU A 218 -35.81 9.72 21.15
CA LEU A 218 -37.19 9.37 20.86
C LEU A 218 -38.11 10.32 21.62
#